data_1b8efc31b4a0e6972b36a4bdaee21094
#
_entry.id   1b8efc31b4a0e6972b36a4bdaee21094
#
_cell.length_a   1.000
_cell.length_b   1.000
_cell.length_c   1.000
_cell.angle_alpha   90.00
_cell.angle_beta   90.00
_cell.angle_gamma   90.00
#
_symmetry.space_group_name_H-M   'P 1'
#
loop_
_entity.id
_entity.type
_entity.pdbx_description
1 polymer ?
#
loop_
_entity_poly.entity_id
_entity_poly.type
_entity_poly.pdbx_seq_one_letter_code
_entity_poly.pdbx_strand_id
1 'polypeptide(L)'
;MVPFLKILAELIGKGVEIRLIHAKEPGQPFREDFDRYPRLHKYLERVLCPRVHFKCIIIDGKQAYFGSANLTGAGMGAKSENRRNFENGILTDEPSLIEPLSEQFDSVWRGANCKKCGRRQFCPDCPIT
;
A
#
# COMPACT_ATOMS: atom_id res chain seq x y z
N MET A 1 -11.32 13.94 10.20
CA MET A 1 -10.25 13.29 9.44
C MET A 1 -10.75 12.92 8.06
N VAL A 2 -9.99 13.27 7.02
CA VAL A 2 -10.35 12.92 5.64
C VAL A 2 -9.98 11.46 5.40
N PRO A 3 -10.88 10.63 4.87
CA PRO A 3 -10.55 9.24 4.54
C PRO A 3 -9.40 9.16 3.54
N PHE A 4 -8.47 8.25 3.79
CA PHE A 4 -7.30 8.04 2.93
C PHE A 4 -7.70 7.70 1.48
N LEU A 5 -8.69 6.85 1.32
CA LEU A 5 -9.15 6.45 -0.02
C LEU A 5 -9.77 7.60 -0.79
N LYS A 6 -10.37 8.57 -0.11
CA LYS A 6 -10.85 9.79 -0.76
C LYS A 6 -9.70 10.57 -1.39
N ILE A 7 -8.59 10.68 -0.68
CA ILE A 7 -7.40 11.35 -1.20
C ILE A 7 -6.86 10.64 -2.43
N LEU A 8 -6.79 9.31 -2.40
CA LEU A 8 -6.35 8.53 -3.57
C LEU A 8 -7.29 8.77 -4.77
N ALA A 9 -8.59 8.78 -4.54
CA ALA A 9 -9.57 9.04 -5.61
C ALA A 9 -9.40 10.44 -6.20
N GLU A 10 -9.15 11.44 -5.37
CA GLU A 10 -8.90 12.81 -5.83
C GLU A 10 -7.63 12.92 -6.66
N LEU A 11 -6.55 12.26 -6.23
CA LEU A 11 -5.28 12.22 -6.97
C LEU A 11 -5.46 11.54 -8.34
N ILE A 12 -6.18 10.44 -8.38
CA ILE A 12 -6.50 9.76 -9.64
C ILE A 12 -7.27 10.70 -10.57
N GLY A 13 -8.21 11.47 -10.03
CA GLY A 13 -8.94 12.47 -10.80
C GLY A 13 -8.06 13.57 -11.37
N LYS A 14 -6.87 13.78 -10.82
CA LYS A 14 -5.86 14.73 -11.30
C LYS A 14 -4.81 14.07 -12.22
N GLY A 15 -5.01 12.82 -12.59
CA GLY A 15 -4.10 12.11 -13.51
C GLY A 15 -2.95 11.38 -12.84
N VAL A 16 -2.94 11.23 -11.51
CA VAL A 16 -1.89 10.49 -10.81
C VAL A 16 -2.12 9.00 -10.96
N GLU A 17 -1.09 8.26 -11.36
CA GLU A 17 -1.12 6.80 -11.40
C GLU A 17 -0.75 6.25 -10.03
N ILE A 18 -1.58 5.35 -9.49
CA ILE A 18 -1.38 4.79 -8.16
C ILE A 18 -1.38 3.27 -8.23
N ARG A 19 -0.35 2.66 -7.63
CA ARG A 19 -0.23 1.22 -7.46
C ARG A 19 -0.21 0.88 -5.98
N LEU A 20 -0.98 -0.11 -5.58
CA LEU A 20 -1.14 -0.50 -4.19
C LEU A 20 -0.96 -1.99 -4.02
N ILE A 21 -0.12 -2.38 -3.06
CA ILE A 21 0.07 -3.79 -2.70
C ILE A 21 -0.39 -3.99 -1.26
N HIS A 22 -1.25 -4.98 -1.05
CA HIS A 22 -1.70 -5.42 0.27
C HIS A 22 -1.27 -6.86 0.52
N ALA A 23 -1.14 -7.23 1.80
CA ALA A 23 -0.93 -8.64 2.17
C ALA A 23 -2.19 -9.47 1.96
N LYS A 24 -3.35 -8.90 2.25
CA LYS A 24 -4.65 -9.55 2.10
C LYS A 24 -5.72 -8.48 1.89
N GLU A 25 -6.91 -8.90 1.49
CA GLU A 25 -8.04 -7.99 1.37
C GLU A 25 -8.31 -7.34 2.73
N PRO A 26 -8.32 -6.01 2.82
CA PRO A 26 -8.63 -5.33 4.07
C PRO A 26 -10.09 -5.57 4.51
N GLY A 27 -10.37 -5.25 5.77
CA GLY A 27 -11.68 -5.53 6.36
C GLY A 27 -12.82 -4.64 5.84
N GLN A 28 -13.98 -4.81 6.47
CA GLN A 28 -15.23 -4.16 6.07
C GLN A 28 -15.14 -2.62 5.96
N PRO A 29 -14.52 -1.89 6.90
CA PRO A 29 -14.42 -0.44 6.77
C PRO A 29 -13.70 0.02 5.50
N PHE A 30 -12.63 -0.67 5.12
CA PHE A 30 -11.93 -0.39 3.87
C PHE A 30 -12.83 -0.64 2.67
N ARG A 31 -13.54 -1.77 2.66
CA ARG A 31 -14.42 -2.13 1.55
C ARG A 31 -15.54 -1.11 1.36
N GLU A 32 -16.14 -0.66 2.45
CA GLU A 32 -17.18 0.35 2.41
C GLU A 32 -16.66 1.68 1.85
N ASP A 33 -15.49 2.12 2.31
CA ASP A 33 -14.89 3.35 1.79
C ASP A 33 -14.48 3.20 0.33
N PHE A 34 -13.90 2.06 -0.04
CA PHE A 34 -13.49 1.78 -1.41
C PHE A 34 -14.66 1.86 -2.38
N ASP A 35 -15.80 1.29 -1.98
CA ASP A 35 -17.00 1.24 -2.82
C ASP A 35 -17.66 2.63 -3.00
N ARG A 36 -17.35 3.60 -2.13
CA ARG A 36 -17.84 4.97 -2.27
C ARG A 36 -17.19 5.73 -3.42
N TYR A 37 -16.03 5.27 -3.90
CA TYR A 37 -15.25 5.99 -4.91
C TYR A 37 -15.08 5.14 -6.17
N PRO A 38 -15.98 5.29 -7.16
CA PRO A 38 -15.90 4.49 -8.40
C PRO A 38 -14.58 4.61 -9.14
N ARG A 39 -13.88 5.74 -9.01
CA ARG A 39 -12.56 5.92 -9.62
C ARG A 39 -11.54 4.91 -9.12
N LEU A 40 -11.65 4.48 -7.86
CA LEU A 40 -10.74 3.48 -7.29
C LEU A 40 -10.92 2.12 -7.96
N HIS A 41 -12.17 1.72 -8.22
CA HIS A 41 -12.44 0.46 -8.92
C HIS A 41 -11.88 0.47 -10.34
N LYS A 42 -11.93 1.62 -11.01
CA LYS A 42 -11.55 1.72 -12.41
C LYS A 42 -10.06 1.95 -12.63
N TYR A 43 -9.42 2.75 -11.79
CA TYR A 43 -8.08 3.27 -12.05
C TYR A 43 -7.02 2.89 -11.02
N LEU A 44 -7.40 2.47 -9.82
CA LEU A 44 -6.40 2.03 -8.84
C LEU A 44 -5.88 0.65 -9.23
N GLU A 45 -4.59 0.57 -9.52
CA GLU A 45 -3.94 -0.71 -9.76
C GLU A 45 -3.61 -1.36 -8.41
N ARG A 46 -4.07 -2.58 -8.19
CA ARG A 46 -3.97 -3.25 -6.90
C ARG A 46 -3.53 -4.70 -7.05
N VAL A 47 -2.62 -5.12 -6.18
CA VAL A 47 -2.14 -6.51 -6.09
C VAL A 47 -2.19 -6.96 -4.65
N LEU A 48 -2.62 -8.19 -4.42
CA LEU A 48 -2.59 -8.84 -3.11
C LEU A 48 -1.44 -9.84 -3.09
N CYS A 49 -0.54 -9.69 -2.12
CA CYS A 49 0.58 -10.60 -1.94
C CYS A 49 0.74 -10.95 -0.45
N PRO A 50 0.50 -12.21 -0.03
CA PRO A 50 0.49 -12.58 1.38
C PRO A 50 1.86 -12.46 2.08
N ARG A 51 2.93 -12.24 1.33
CA ARG A 51 4.26 -12.06 1.89
C ARG A 51 4.63 -10.59 2.13
N VAL A 52 3.78 -9.65 1.74
CA VAL A 52 4.07 -8.22 1.93
C VAL A 52 3.85 -7.83 3.39
N HIS A 53 4.87 -7.22 3.97
CA HIS A 53 4.80 -6.63 5.32
C HIS A 53 5.44 -5.24 5.37
N PHE A 54 5.96 -4.76 4.26
CA PHE A 54 6.50 -3.39 4.22
C PHE A 54 5.37 -2.36 4.27
N LYS A 55 5.71 -1.19 4.80
CA LYS A 55 4.78 -0.07 4.95
C LYS A 55 5.48 1.16 4.41
N CYS A 56 5.24 1.46 3.14
CA CYS A 56 5.90 2.58 2.51
C CYS A 56 4.99 3.27 1.49
N ILE A 57 5.29 4.54 1.25
CA ILE A 57 4.69 5.33 0.18
C ILE A 57 5.85 5.90 -0.63
N ILE A 58 5.86 5.65 -1.93
CA ILE A 58 6.90 6.14 -2.83
C ILE A 58 6.24 7.06 -3.85
N ILE A 59 6.76 8.28 -4.00
CA ILE A 59 6.21 9.29 -4.89
C ILE A 59 7.24 9.62 -5.96
N ASP A 60 6.94 9.25 -7.20
CA ASP A 60 7.74 9.53 -8.40
C ASP A 60 9.20 9.06 -8.30
N GLY A 61 9.50 8.12 -7.40
CA GLY A 61 10.88 7.71 -7.16
C GLY A 61 11.76 8.78 -6.53
N LYS A 62 11.18 9.90 -6.07
CA LYS A 62 11.92 11.07 -5.58
C LYS A 62 11.72 11.34 -4.11
N GLN A 63 10.61 10.90 -3.54
CA GLN A 63 10.31 10.99 -2.13
C GLN A 63 9.73 9.68 -1.65
N ALA A 64 10.01 9.32 -0.41
CA ALA A 64 9.43 8.14 0.18
C ALA A 64 9.20 8.34 1.67
N TYR A 65 8.09 7.77 2.14
CA TYR A 65 7.84 7.52 3.56
C TYR A 65 7.92 6.03 3.79
N PHE A 66 8.59 5.61 4.87
CA PHE A 66 8.55 4.23 5.34
C PHE A 66 8.63 4.21 6.86
N GLY A 67 8.01 3.22 7.47
CA GLY A 67 7.93 3.14 8.91
C GLY A 67 7.11 1.97 9.40
N SER A 68 6.78 1.99 10.68
CA SER A 68 6.03 0.92 11.34
C SER A 68 4.52 1.04 11.18
N ALA A 69 4.00 2.23 10.86
CA ALA A 69 2.55 2.47 10.78
C ALA A 69 1.93 1.86 9.53
N ASN A 70 0.89 1.05 9.72
CA ASN A 70 0.06 0.60 8.62
C ASN A 70 -0.82 1.76 8.10
N LEU A 71 -1.20 1.70 6.83
CA LEU A 71 -2.13 2.67 6.23
C LEU A 71 -3.57 2.32 6.64
N THR A 72 -3.80 2.23 7.94
CA THR A 72 -5.09 1.95 8.56
C THR A 72 -5.48 3.12 9.44
N GLY A 73 -6.74 3.21 9.82
CA GLY A 73 -7.19 4.22 10.76
C GLY A 73 -6.37 4.19 12.05
N ALA A 74 -6.09 3.00 12.58
CA ALA A 74 -5.31 2.85 13.81
C ALA A 74 -3.86 3.31 13.64
N GLY A 75 -3.20 2.92 12.55
CA GLY A 75 -1.83 3.32 12.25
C GLY A 75 -1.70 4.81 11.96
N MET A 76 -2.75 5.42 11.42
CA MET A 76 -2.80 6.85 11.09
C MET A 76 -3.38 7.71 12.23
N GLY A 77 -3.49 7.17 13.44
CA GLY A 77 -3.89 7.92 14.62
C GLY A 77 -5.38 8.01 14.88
N ALA A 78 -6.21 7.16 14.23
CA ALA A 78 -7.65 7.18 14.41
C ALA A 78 -8.12 6.59 15.75
N LYS A 79 -7.32 5.75 16.40
CA LYS A 79 -7.61 5.25 17.74
C LYS A 79 -7.28 6.31 18.79
N SER A 80 -7.91 6.21 19.97
CA SER A 80 -7.64 7.11 21.07
C SER A 80 -6.16 7.07 21.49
N GLU A 81 -5.67 8.17 22.07
CA GLU A 81 -4.28 8.27 22.53
C GLU A 81 -3.83 7.12 23.42
N ASN A 82 -4.76 6.60 24.24
CA ASN A 82 -4.43 5.55 25.20
C ASN A 82 -4.43 4.13 24.61
N ARG A 83 -4.89 3.96 23.38
CA ARG A 83 -5.03 2.63 22.74
C ARG A 83 -4.19 2.45 21.50
N ARG A 84 -3.83 3.53 20.84
CA ARG A 84 -3.05 3.45 19.61
C ARG A 84 -1.61 3.01 19.90
N ASN A 85 -1.01 2.30 18.95
CA ASN A 85 0.39 1.92 19.06
C ASN A 85 1.29 3.14 18.92
N PHE A 86 2.47 3.06 19.54
CA PHE A 86 3.54 4.01 19.27
C PHE A 86 4.19 3.62 17.95
N GLU A 87 4.20 4.55 17.00
CA GLU A 87 4.71 4.30 15.65
C GLU A 87 5.81 5.30 15.33
N ASN A 88 6.72 4.92 14.46
CA ASN A 88 7.71 5.86 13.92
C ASN A 88 7.98 5.57 12.45
N GLY A 89 8.59 6.53 11.78
CA GLY A 89 8.92 6.37 10.38
C GLY A 89 9.85 7.49 9.90
N ILE A 90 10.26 7.37 8.65
CA ILE A 90 11.17 8.32 8.01
C ILE A 90 10.53 8.82 6.72
N LEU A 91 10.53 10.14 6.55
CA LEU A 91 10.25 10.79 5.27
C LEU A 91 11.57 11.24 4.68
N THR A 92 11.87 10.82 3.47
CA THR A 92 13.19 11.08 2.87
C THR A 92 13.09 11.39 1.37
N ASP A 93 14.05 12.16 0.87
CA ASP A 93 14.32 12.36 -0.55
C ASP A 93 15.69 11.78 -0.97
N GLU A 94 16.33 11.02 -0.07
CA GLU A 94 17.66 10.46 -0.31
C GLU A 94 17.58 9.27 -1.27
N PRO A 95 18.21 9.36 -2.46
CA PRO A 95 18.15 8.27 -3.44
C PRO A 95 18.64 6.94 -2.95
N SER A 96 19.67 6.91 -2.10
CA SER A 96 20.24 5.66 -1.57
C SER A 96 19.27 4.91 -0.65
N LEU A 97 18.28 5.60 -0.09
CA LEU A 97 17.21 4.97 0.70
C LEU A 97 16.00 4.61 -0.16
N ILE A 98 15.70 5.41 -1.16
CA ILE A 98 14.51 5.22 -2.02
C ILE A 98 14.70 4.09 -3.01
N GLU A 99 15.89 3.96 -3.62
CA GLU A 99 16.15 2.93 -4.63
C GLU A 99 15.86 1.50 -4.15
N PRO A 100 16.35 1.06 -2.96
CA PRO A 100 16.02 -0.28 -2.49
C PRO A 100 14.53 -0.49 -2.23
N LEU A 101 13.82 0.53 -1.77
CA LEU A 101 12.37 0.46 -1.56
C LEU A 101 11.63 0.30 -2.89
N SER A 102 12.02 1.07 -3.91
CA SER A 102 11.43 1.00 -5.24
C SER A 102 11.70 -0.34 -5.90
N GLU A 103 12.92 -0.85 -5.78
CA GLU A 103 13.29 -2.17 -6.31
C GLU A 103 12.48 -3.29 -5.65
N GLN A 104 12.29 -3.23 -4.35
CA GLN A 104 11.48 -4.21 -3.64
C GLN A 104 10.03 -4.16 -4.09
N PHE A 105 9.44 -2.96 -4.17
CA PHE A 105 8.08 -2.78 -4.64
C PHE A 105 7.90 -3.34 -6.04
N ASP A 106 8.77 -2.96 -6.97
CA ASP A 106 8.71 -3.39 -8.37
C ASP A 106 8.89 -4.90 -8.50
N SER A 107 9.79 -5.48 -7.71
CA SER A 107 10.04 -6.92 -7.70
C SER A 107 8.78 -7.70 -7.28
N VAL A 108 8.09 -7.23 -6.24
CA VAL A 108 6.84 -7.85 -5.80
C VAL A 108 5.74 -7.63 -6.84
N TRP A 109 5.62 -6.41 -7.35
CA TRP A 109 4.59 -6.04 -8.32
C TRP A 109 4.63 -6.91 -9.58
N ARG A 110 5.82 -7.13 -10.14
CA ARG A 110 5.97 -7.93 -11.36
C ARG A 110 6.04 -9.44 -11.12
N GLY A 111 5.96 -9.89 -9.87
CA GLY A 111 5.96 -11.30 -9.54
C GLY A 111 7.32 -12.00 -9.64
N ALA A 112 8.42 -11.27 -9.46
CA ALA A 112 9.77 -11.82 -9.59
C ALA A 112 10.06 -12.99 -8.64
N ASN A 113 9.36 -13.05 -7.50
CA ASN A 113 9.57 -14.07 -6.47
C ASN A 113 8.50 -15.17 -6.48
N CYS A 114 7.54 -15.11 -7.41
CA CYS A 114 6.38 -16.01 -7.39
C CYS A 114 6.74 -17.46 -7.73
N LYS A 115 7.71 -17.67 -8.59
CA LYS A 115 8.08 -19.00 -9.06
C LYS A 115 8.49 -19.94 -7.91
N LYS A 116 9.22 -19.41 -6.92
CA LYS A 116 9.70 -20.17 -5.75
C LYS A 116 8.94 -19.81 -4.47
N CYS A 117 7.79 -19.17 -4.59
CA CYS A 117 7.05 -18.70 -3.44
C CYS A 117 6.39 -19.85 -2.66
N GLY A 118 6.66 -19.91 -1.35
CA GLY A 118 6.06 -20.89 -0.46
C GLY A 118 4.65 -20.57 0.02
N ARG A 119 4.07 -19.44 -0.43
CA ARG A 119 2.74 -18.97 -0.01
C ARG A 119 1.75 -18.90 -1.17
N ARG A 120 2.03 -19.59 -2.27
CA ARG A 120 1.19 -19.52 -3.50
C ARG A 120 -0.25 -19.92 -3.26
N GLN A 121 -0.51 -20.91 -2.38
CA GLN A 121 -1.86 -21.35 -2.07
C GLN A 121 -2.72 -20.28 -1.40
N PHE A 122 -2.10 -19.24 -0.83
CA PHE A 122 -2.80 -18.14 -0.19
C PHE A 122 -2.85 -16.88 -1.05
N CYS A 123 -2.33 -16.93 -2.26
CA CYS A 123 -2.15 -15.76 -3.11
C CYS A 123 -3.27 -15.68 -4.16
N PRO A 124 -4.16 -14.67 -4.06
CA PRO A 124 -5.24 -14.53 -5.06
C PRO A 124 -4.76 -13.98 -6.40
N ASP A 125 -3.65 -13.25 -6.42
CA ASP A 125 -3.16 -12.52 -7.59
C ASP A 125 -1.85 -13.08 -8.14
N CYS A 126 -1.59 -14.37 -7.93
CA CYS A 126 -0.35 -15.00 -8.43
C CYS A 126 -0.27 -14.89 -9.95
N PRO A 127 0.76 -14.21 -10.52
CA PRO A 127 0.89 -14.02 -11.96
C PRO A 127 1.29 -15.28 -12.72
N ILE A 128 1.74 -16.31 -11.99
CA ILE A 128 2.06 -17.61 -12.57
C ILE A 128 1.12 -18.66 -12.02
N THR A 129 0.32 -19.26 -12.85
CA THR A 129 -0.64 -20.30 -12.48
C THR A 129 -0.13 -21.69 -12.82
#